data_265e4846deffab2abe8d133519f6ecdd
#
_entry.id   265e4846deffab2abe8d133519f6ecdd
#
_cell.length_a   1.000
_cell.length_b   1.000
_cell.length_c   1.000
_cell.angle_alpha   90.00
_cell.angle_beta   90.00
_cell.angle_gamma   90.00
#
_symmetry.space_group_name_H-M   'P 1'
#
loop_
_entity.id
_entity.type
_entity.pdbx_description
1 polymer ?
#
loop_
_entity_poly.entity_id
_entity_poly.type
_entity_poly.pdbx_seq_one_letter_code
_entity_poly.pdbx_strand_id
1 'polypeptide(L)'
;VLDNVKKKSVCAFIMPDKKLEKDSKSKVKKLLKNHTLLKIIKLPEKVFSEGVTTSIFLFIAGEPHNNKEIFACYIEDDGLETVKNQGRQDIKDRWQEIEDKWVKKKKKQSGSDTIQWIKPSDHLSYQMPKPAFEICEEDFSKTVLDYLLFEQQIDPKQFADSITRKVLYSSTISKIDE
;
A
#
# COMPACT_ATOMS: atom_id res chain seq x y z
N VAL A 1 17.14 18.78 -10.59
CA VAL A 1 16.97 17.82 -11.69
C VAL A 1 15.92 18.32 -12.66
N LEU A 2 14.66 18.56 -12.25
CA LEU A 2 13.56 18.96 -13.15
C LEU A 2 13.85 20.25 -13.94
N ASP A 3 14.54 21.23 -13.32
CA ASP A 3 14.91 22.49 -14.01
C ASP A 3 15.97 22.30 -15.10
N ASN A 4 16.70 21.16 -15.08
CA ASN A 4 17.82 20.89 -15.97
C ASN A 4 17.47 19.89 -17.10
N VAL A 5 16.22 19.48 -17.21
CA VAL A 5 15.76 18.62 -18.29
C VAL A 5 14.95 19.43 -19.31
N LYS A 6 14.83 18.90 -20.52
CA LYS A 6 14.04 19.53 -21.59
C LYS A 6 12.60 19.74 -21.13
N LYS A 7 12.03 20.90 -21.45
CA LYS A 7 10.59 21.17 -21.18
C LYS A 7 9.71 20.08 -21.79
N LYS A 8 8.63 19.73 -21.08
CA LYS A 8 7.69 18.66 -21.41
C LYS A 8 8.23 17.23 -21.26
N SER A 9 9.46 17.06 -20.77
CA SER A 9 9.95 15.73 -20.42
C SER A 9 9.15 15.16 -19.24
N VAL A 10 8.82 13.88 -19.33
CA VAL A 10 8.24 13.12 -18.22
C VAL A 10 9.39 12.55 -17.39
N CYS A 11 9.38 12.85 -16.10
CA CYS A 11 10.39 12.41 -15.15
C CYS A 11 9.72 11.62 -14.03
N ALA A 12 10.25 10.44 -13.70
CA ALA A 12 9.79 9.62 -12.61
C ALA A 12 10.83 9.58 -11.48
N PHE A 13 10.37 9.74 -10.24
CA PHE A 13 11.21 9.67 -9.05
C PHE A 13 10.62 8.71 -8.05
N ILE A 14 11.42 7.77 -7.56
CA ILE A 14 11.05 6.93 -6.42
C ILE A 14 11.56 7.64 -5.16
N MET A 15 10.65 7.97 -4.26
CA MET A 15 10.96 8.69 -3.02
C MET A 15 10.10 8.16 -1.87
N PRO A 16 10.55 8.34 -0.61
CA PRO A 16 9.68 8.09 0.54
C PRO A 16 8.36 8.88 0.43
N ASP A 17 7.25 8.27 0.79
CA ASP A 17 5.91 8.85 0.68
C ASP A 17 5.81 10.26 1.26
N LYS A 18 6.43 10.43 2.44
CA LYS A 18 6.41 11.70 3.19
C LYS A 18 7.34 12.77 2.65
N LYS A 19 8.02 12.55 1.52
CA LYS A 19 9.00 13.50 1.01
C LYS A 19 8.37 14.82 0.62
N LEU A 20 7.23 14.80 -0.05
CA LEU A 20 6.50 16.01 -0.45
C LEU A 20 5.71 16.65 0.69
N GLU A 21 5.51 15.97 1.81
CA GLU A 21 4.91 16.55 3.03
C GLU A 21 5.90 17.29 3.90
N LYS A 22 7.09 16.69 4.13
CA LYS A 22 8.11 17.23 5.04
C LYS A 22 8.77 18.49 4.51
N ASP A 23 8.89 18.61 3.18
CA ASP A 23 9.41 19.82 2.58
C ASP A 23 8.32 20.88 2.65
N SER A 24 8.58 21.90 3.46
CA SER A 24 7.68 23.01 3.75
C SER A 24 6.77 23.36 2.56
N LYS A 25 5.51 23.70 2.83
CA LYS A 25 4.50 24.11 1.83
C LYS A 25 5.06 25.06 0.76
N SER A 26 6.09 25.87 1.09
CA SER A 26 6.75 26.79 0.16
C SER A 26 7.56 26.09 -0.93
N LYS A 27 8.30 25.04 -0.62
CA LYS A 27 9.12 24.31 -1.61
C LYS A 27 8.25 23.53 -2.59
N VAL A 28 7.20 22.85 -2.09
CA VAL A 28 6.24 22.14 -2.95
C VAL A 28 5.48 23.13 -3.83
N LYS A 29 5.04 24.28 -3.29
CA LYS A 29 4.41 25.33 -4.10
C LYS A 29 5.33 25.84 -5.19
N LYS A 30 6.62 26.08 -4.89
CA LYS A 30 7.61 26.49 -5.89
C LYS A 30 7.80 25.41 -6.96
N LEU A 31 7.87 24.14 -6.56
CA LEU A 31 7.97 23.01 -7.47
C LEU A 31 6.78 22.96 -8.45
N LEU A 32 5.56 23.05 -7.92
CA LEU A 32 4.32 22.99 -8.71
C LEU A 32 4.06 24.26 -9.53
N LYS A 33 4.68 25.38 -9.18
CA LYS A 33 4.66 26.57 -10.02
C LYS A 33 5.40 26.39 -11.34
N ASN A 34 6.45 25.56 -11.34
CA ASN A 34 7.33 25.36 -12.48
C ASN A 34 7.12 24.01 -13.18
N HIS A 35 6.56 23.02 -12.50
CA HIS A 35 6.41 21.64 -13.00
C HIS A 35 5.07 21.06 -12.64
N THR A 36 4.56 20.17 -13.46
CA THR A 36 3.29 19.48 -13.21
C THR A 36 3.55 18.15 -12.53
N LEU A 37 2.96 17.92 -11.37
CA LEU A 37 2.86 16.58 -10.77
C LEU A 37 1.71 15.83 -11.46
N LEU A 38 2.05 14.83 -12.24
CA LEU A 38 1.09 14.11 -13.08
C LEU A 38 0.45 12.94 -12.35
N LYS A 39 1.29 12.15 -11.65
CA LYS A 39 0.84 10.92 -10.99
C LYS A 39 1.62 10.65 -9.72
N ILE A 40 0.93 10.00 -8.77
CA ILE A 40 1.50 9.44 -7.54
C ILE A 40 1.13 7.96 -7.52
N ILE A 41 2.12 7.08 -7.52
CA ILE A 41 1.92 5.63 -7.47
C ILE A 41 2.56 5.14 -6.17
N LYS A 42 1.74 4.83 -5.17
CA LYS A 42 2.20 4.23 -3.93
C LYS A 42 2.57 2.79 -4.18
N LEU A 43 3.76 2.42 -3.74
CA LEU A 43 4.27 1.05 -3.86
C LEU A 43 3.85 0.19 -2.65
N PRO A 44 3.89 -1.14 -2.78
CA PRO A 44 3.64 -2.06 -1.67
C PRO A 44 4.56 -1.78 -0.48
N GLU A 45 4.11 -2.14 0.70
CA GLU A 45 4.95 -2.07 1.89
C GLU A 45 6.16 -3.02 1.76
N LYS A 46 7.29 -2.63 2.35
CA LYS A 46 8.53 -3.44 2.40
C LYS A 46 9.21 -3.70 1.04
N VAL A 47 8.91 -2.91 0.00
CA VAL A 47 9.59 -3.07 -1.30
C VAL A 47 11.10 -2.83 -1.20
N PHE A 48 11.53 -1.82 -0.45
CA PHE A 48 12.95 -1.46 -0.32
C PHE A 48 13.55 -1.80 1.03
N SER A 49 12.92 -1.38 2.12
CA SER A 49 13.38 -1.66 3.47
C SER A 49 12.23 -1.62 4.46
N GLU A 50 12.40 -2.30 5.59
CA GLU A 50 11.40 -2.28 6.65
C GLU A 50 11.16 -0.87 7.18
N GLY A 51 9.89 -0.52 7.35
CA GLY A 51 9.47 0.76 7.91
C GLY A 51 9.53 1.97 6.97
N VAL A 52 9.98 1.80 5.71
CA VAL A 52 9.98 2.87 4.72
C VAL A 52 8.96 2.58 3.63
N THR A 53 7.89 3.36 3.58
CA THR A 53 6.93 3.35 2.49
C THR A 53 7.36 4.32 1.40
N THR A 54 7.25 3.91 0.15
CA THR A 54 7.74 4.66 -1.00
C THR A 54 6.67 4.82 -2.06
N SER A 55 6.79 5.90 -2.83
CA SER A 55 5.95 6.16 -3.99
C SER A 55 6.78 6.59 -5.19
N ILE A 56 6.22 6.34 -6.37
CA ILE A 56 6.72 6.87 -7.62
C ILE A 56 5.96 8.16 -7.93
N PHE A 57 6.69 9.26 -8.07
CA PHE A 57 6.15 10.56 -8.43
C PHE A 57 6.53 10.88 -9.87
N LEU A 58 5.53 11.06 -10.74
CA LEU A 58 5.73 11.42 -12.15
C LEU A 58 5.48 12.90 -12.32
N PHE A 59 6.46 13.60 -12.91
CA PHE A 59 6.39 15.02 -13.21
C PHE A 59 6.53 15.29 -14.71
N ILE A 60 5.89 16.37 -15.15
CA ILE A 60 6.19 16.99 -16.45
C ILE A 60 7.02 18.25 -16.18
N ALA A 61 8.23 18.29 -16.72
CA ALA A 61 9.17 19.36 -16.52
C ALA A 61 8.77 20.63 -17.29
N GLY A 62 8.93 21.80 -16.64
CA GLY A 62 8.75 23.11 -17.29
C GLY A 62 7.30 23.46 -17.65
N GLU A 63 6.32 22.79 -17.09
CA GLU A 63 4.89 23.12 -17.22
C GLU A 63 4.28 23.37 -15.84
N PRO A 64 3.68 24.55 -15.57
CA PRO A 64 2.99 24.82 -14.32
C PRO A 64 1.87 23.83 -14.07
N HIS A 65 1.71 23.40 -12.81
CA HIS A 65 0.68 22.44 -12.42
C HIS A 65 -0.76 23.00 -12.55
N ASN A 66 -0.96 24.29 -12.30
CA ASN A 66 -2.24 25.01 -12.45
C ASN A 66 -3.43 24.31 -11.77
N ASN A 67 -3.25 23.80 -10.57
CA ASN A 67 -4.27 23.09 -9.79
C ASN A 67 -4.96 21.92 -10.52
N LYS A 68 -4.29 21.30 -11.49
CA LYS A 68 -4.79 20.08 -12.17
C LYS A 68 -4.94 18.96 -11.16
N GLU A 69 -5.90 18.09 -11.39
CA GLU A 69 -6.04 16.87 -10.61
C GLU A 69 -4.84 15.95 -10.82
N ILE A 70 -4.40 15.32 -9.74
CA ILE A 70 -3.29 14.38 -9.73
C ILE A 70 -3.86 12.97 -9.63
N PHE A 71 -3.54 12.13 -10.60
CA PHE A 71 -3.89 10.71 -10.50
C PHE A 71 -3.05 10.04 -9.41
N ALA A 72 -3.70 9.46 -8.41
CA ALA A 72 -3.05 8.71 -7.35
C ALA A 72 -3.54 7.27 -7.34
N CYS A 73 -2.63 6.31 -7.21
CA CYS A 73 -2.99 4.90 -7.05
C CYS A 73 -2.07 4.21 -6.02
N TYR A 74 -2.59 3.14 -5.43
CA TYR A 74 -1.87 2.29 -4.50
C TYR A 74 -1.77 0.88 -5.07
N ILE A 75 -0.54 0.43 -5.30
CA ILE A 75 -0.23 -0.95 -5.66
C ILE A 75 -0.07 -1.72 -4.36
N GLU A 76 -1.08 -2.47 -3.96
CA GLU A 76 -1.10 -3.21 -2.68
C GLU A 76 -0.18 -4.42 -2.74
N ASP A 77 -0.15 -5.10 -3.88
CA ASP A 77 0.65 -6.31 -4.13
C ASP A 77 1.29 -6.20 -5.52
N ASP A 78 2.57 -6.46 -5.61
CA ASP A 78 3.33 -6.52 -6.86
C ASP A 78 3.63 -7.97 -7.29
N GLY A 79 3.13 -8.97 -6.55
CA GLY A 79 3.35 -10.38 -6.83
C GLY A 79 4.72 -10.91 -6.47
N LEU A 80 5.64 -10.06 -6.01
CA LEU A 80 7.00 -10.44 -5.72
C LEU A 80 7.20 -10.76 -4.24
N GLU A 81 7.98 -11.79 -3.95
CA GLU A 81 8.38 -12.17 -2.59
C GLU A 81 9.87 -11.92 -2.36
N THR A 82 10.23 -11.56 -1.12
CA THR A 82 11.63 -11.36 -0.76
C THR A 82 12.30 -12.68 -0.48
N VAL A 83 13.29 -13.05 -1.30
CA VAL A 83 14.12 -14.23 -1.12
C VAL A 83 15.43 -13.83 -0.45
N LYS A 84 15.85 -14.60 0.56
CA LYS A 84 17.08 -14.35 1.30
C LYS A 84 18.28 -14.31 0.34
N ASN A 85 19.04 -13.21 0.38
CA ASN A 85 20.22 -12.95 -0.45
C ASN A 85 19.99 -12.87 -1.97
N GLN A 86 18.74 -12.88 -2.45
CA GLN A 86 18.43 -12.85 -3.88
C GLN A 86 17.51 -11.69 -4.26
N GLY A 87 17.04 -10.92 -3.26
CA GLY A 87 16.11 -9.81 -3.49
C GLY A 87 14.67 -10.26 -3.71
N ARG A 88 13.91 -9.44 -4.44
CA ARG A 88 12.51 -9.72 -4.73
C ARG A 88 12.38 -10.52 -6.02
N GLN A 89 11.62 -11.60 -5.98
CA GLN A 89 11.43 -12.52 -7.12
C GLN A 89 9.97 -12.96 -7.22
N ASP A 90 9.52 -13.28 -8.43
CA ASP A 90 8.21 -13.87 -8.69
C ASP A 90 8.28 -15.38 -8.52
N ILE A 91 8.20 -15.84 -7.25
CA ILE A 91 8.27 -17.27 -6.93
C ILE A 91 6.97 -18.00 -7.30
N LYS A 92 5.85 -17.27 -7.29
CA LYS A 92 4.51 -17.85 -7.51
C LYS A 92 3.97 -17.62 -8.91
N ASP A 93 4.81 -17.10 -9.83
CA ASP A 93 4.43 -16.81 -11.21
C ASP A 93 3.16 -15.93 -11.31
N ARG A 94 3.09 -14.88 -10.46
CA ARG A 94 1.93 -14.00 -10.34
C ARG A 94 2.11 -12.63 -11.01
N TRP A 95 3.33 -12.31 -11.39
CA TRP A 95 3.68 -10.98 -11.91
C TRP A 95 2.81 -10.58 -13.09
N GLN A 96 2.68 -11.45 -14.09
CA GLN A 96 1.93 -11.16 -15.31
C GLN A 96 0.45 -10.89 -15.03
N GLU A 97 -0.19 -11.67 -14.17
CA GLU A 97 -1.59 -11.48 -13.79
C GLU A 97 -1.80 -10.13 -13.10
N ILE A 98 -0.89 -9.78 -12.18
CA ILE A 98 -0.95 -8.54 -11.41
C ILE A 98 -0.71 -7.33 -12.33
N GLU A 99 0.27 -7.42 -13.22
CA GLU A 99 0.55 -6.38 -14.22
C GLU A 99 -0.68 -6.13 -15.10
N ASP A 100 -1.28 -7.16 -15.66
CA ASP A 100 -2.49 -7.08 -16.49
C ASP A 100 -3.66 -6.45 -15.73
N LYS A 101 -3.85 -6.82 -14.47
CA LYS A 101 -4.87 -6.23 -13.58
C LYS A 101 -4.66 -4.73 -13.41
N TRP A 102 -3.41 -4.29 -13.17
CA TRP A 102 -3.07 -2.89 -13.00
C TRP A 102 -3.17 -2.10 -14.31
N VAL A 103 -2.74 -2.66 -15.42
CA VAL A 103 -2.90 -2.04 -16.74
C VAL A 103 -4.37 -1.83 -17.07
N LYS A 104 -5.23 -2.80 -16.79
CA LYS A 104 -6.69 -2.69 -16.99
C LYS A 104 -7.32 -1.63 -16.07
N LYS A 105 -6.98 -1.63 -14.78
CA LYS A 105 -7.45 -0.62 -13.80
C LYS A 105 -7.03 0.80 -14.23
N LYS A 106 -5.77 0.98 -14.63
CA LYS A 106 -5.22 2.25 -15.08
C LYS A 106 -5.92 2.79 -16.33
N LYS A 107 -6.32 1.91 -17.26
CA LYS A 107 -7.06 2.30 -18.48
C LYS A 107 -8.49 2.75 -18.17
N LYS A 108 -9.14 2.13 -17.18
CA LYS A 108 -10.53 2.46 -16.81
C LYS A 108 -10.65 3.79 -16.06
N GLN A 109 -9.58 4.26 -15.40
CA GLN A 109 -9.53 5.51 -14.60
C GLN A 109 -10.73 5.72 -13.65
N SER A 110 -11.47 4.65 -13.36
CA SER A 110 -12.59 4.70 -12.42
C SER A 110 -12.06 4.80 -11.00
N GLY A 111 -12.57 5.72 -10.20
CA GLY A 111 -12.28 5.82 -8.78
C GLY A 111 -12.58 4.48 -8.08
N SER A 112 -11.65 4.05 -7.26
CA SER A 112 -11.77 2.89 -6.37
C SER A 112 -10.94 3.20 -5.12
N ASP A 113 -11.01 2.35 -4.11
CA ASP A 113 -10.22 2.51 -2.88
C ASP A 113 -8.71 2.60 -3.15
N THR A 114 -8.26 1.99 -4.26
CA THR A 114 -6.86 2.01 -4.69
C THR A 114 -6.55 3.03 -5.78
N ILE A 115 -7.54 3.79 -6.26
CA ILE A 115 -7.37 4.82 -7.31
C ILE A 115 -8.19 6.05 -6.94
N GLN A 116 -7.52 7.20 -6.84
CA GLN A 116 -8.15 8.46 -6.49
C GLN A 116 -7.58 9.60 -7.34
N TRP A 117 -8.39 10.64 -7.53
CA TRP A 117 -7.97 11.91 -8.10
C TRP A 117 -7.81 12.93 -6.97
N ILE A 118 -6.61 13.46 -6.82
CA ILE A 118 -6.24 14.37 -5.75
C ILE A 118 -6.17 15.80 -6.30
N LYS A 119 -6.95 16.71 -5.70
CA LYS A 119 -6.82 18.15 -5.96
C LYS A 119 -5.85 18.75 -4.97
N PRO A 120 -4.83 19.50 -5.40
CA PRO A 120 -3.86 20.12 -4.50
C PRO A 120 -4.47 21.07 -3.48
N SER A 121 -5.64 21.68 -3.79
CA SER A 121 -6.37 22.55 -2.89
C SER A 121 -7.02 21.82 -1.72
N ASP A 122 -7.42 20.57 -1.93
CA ASP A 122 -8.28 19.82 -1.01
C ASP A 122 -7.47 18.86 -0.12
N HIS A 123 -6.20 18.58 -0.49
CA HIS A 123 -5.34 17.68 0.23
C HIS A 123 -4.11 18.37 0.83
N LEU A 124 -3.87 18.11 2.11
CA LEU A 124 -2.71 18.64 2.84
C LEU A 124 -1.42 17.87 2.48
N SER A 125 -1.55 16.70 1.90
CA SER A 125 -0.44 15.83 1.52
C SER A 125 -0.56 15.35 0.08
N TYR A 126 0.59 15.21 -0.58
CA TYR A 126 0.70 14.63 -1.91
C TYR A 126 1.00 13.13 -1.80
N GLN A 127 0.20 12.44 -1.02
CA GLN A 127 0.28 10.99 -0.84
C GLN A 127 -1.01 10.33 -1.30
N MET A 128 -0.89 9.13 -1.85
CA MET A 128 -2.05 8.28 -2.02
C MET A 128 -2.53 7.84 -0.63
N PRO A 129 -3.75 8.16 -0.23
CA PRO A 129 -4.31 7.65 1.02
C PRO A 129 -4.27 6.12 1.02
N LYS A 130 -3.98 5.54 2.18
CA LYS A 130 -4.23 4.11 2.35
C LYS A 130 -5.75 3.88 2.34
N PRO A 131 -6.23 2.76 1.78
CA PRO A 131 -7.60 2.34 2.00
C PRO A 131 -7.91 2.34 3.50
N ALA A 132 -9.11 2.75 3.87
CA ALA A 132 -9.54 2.61 5.26
C ALA A 132 -9.44 1.14 5.65
N PHE A 133 -8.92 0.89 6.85
CA PHE A 133 -8.95 -0.45 7.41
C PHE A 133 -10.42 -0.78 7.70
N GLU A 134 -10.97 -1.74 6.99
CA GLU A 134 -12.29 -2.27 7.28
C GLU A 134 -12.15 -3.27 8.42
N ILE A 135 -12.72 -2.93 9.57
CA ILE A 135 -12.79 -3.84 10.71
C ILE A 135 -13.86 -4.87 10.38
N CYS A 136 -13.45 -6.12 10.18
CA CYS A 136 -14.38 -7.22 10.01
C CYS A 136 -14.78 -7.84 11.38
N GLU A 137 -15.80 -8.68 11.37
CA GLU A 137 -16.30 -9.35 12.58
C GLU A 137 -15.22 -10.22 13.24
N GLU A 138 -14.35 -10.83 12.42
CA GLU A 138 -13.21 -11.63 12.87
C GLU A 138 -12.18 -10.79 13.63
N ASP A 139 -11.88 -9.58 13.18
CA ASP A 139 -10.94 -8.67 13.86
C ASP A 139 -11.48 -8.27 15.23
N PHE A 140 -12.78 -7.98 15.30
CA PHE A 140 -13.45 -7.67 16.56
C PHE A 140 -13.44 -8.86 17.49
N SER A 141 -13.84 -10.03 17.02
CA SER A 141 -13.88 -11.27 17.80
C SER A 141 -12.48 -11.65 18.32
N LYS A 142 -11.46 -11.50 17.49
CA LYS A 142 -10.07 -11.71 17.90
C LYS A 142 -9.65 -10.73 18.99
N THR A 143 -9.97 -9.45 18.84
CA THR A 143 -9.63 -8.43 19.85
C THR A 143 -10.30 -8.71 21.19
N VAL A 144 -11.58 -9.12 21.16
CA VAL A 144 -12.31 -9.51 22.37
C VAL A 144 -11.70 -10.75 23.01
N LEU A 145 -11.35 -11.76 22.21
CA LEU A 145 -10.69 -12.97 22.72
C LEU A 145 -9.34 -12.66 23.35
N ASP A 146 -8.50 -11.87 22.68
CA ASP A 146 -7.19 -11.46 23.20
C ASP A 146 -7.32 -10.70 24.53
N TYR A 147 -8.34 -9.83 24.65
CA TYR A 147 -8.64 -9.13 25.88
C TYR A 147 -9.07 -10.08 27.02
N LEU A 148 -9.97 -11.01 26.74
CA LEU A 148 -10.44 -11.99 27.72
C LEU A 148 -9.31 -12.91 28.20
N LEU A 149 -8.43 -13.35 27.29
CA LEU A 149 -7.26 -14.15 27.64
C LEU A 149 -6.29 -13.36 28.53
N PHE A 150 -6.09 -12.07 28.22
CA PHE A 150 -5.27 -11.19 29.07
C PHE A 150 -5.89 -11.01 30.46
N GLU A 151 -7.19 -10.74 30.56
CA GLU A 151 -7.88 -10.57 31.82
C GLU A 151 -7.80 -11.83 32.71
N GLN A 152 -7.90 -13.00 32.09
CA GLN A 152 -7.80 -14.30 32.78
C GLN A 152 -6.36 -14.77 32.96
N GLN A 153 -5.35 -14.00 32.53
CA GLN A 153 -3.94 -14.35 32.57
C GLN A 153 -3.62 -15.68 31.88
N ILE A 154 -4.32 -15.98 30.80
CA ILE A 154 -4.12 -17.20 30.01
C ILE A 154 -3.18 -16.87 28.83
N ASP A 155 -2.14 -17.70 28.64
CA ASP A 155 -1.25 -17.59 27.48
C ASP A 155 -1.98 -17.93 26.18
N PRO A 156 -2.04 -17.04 25.18
CA PRO A 156 -2.76 -17.26 23.92
C PRO A 156 -2.29 -18.51 23.15
N LYS A 157 -1.00 -18.87 23.23
CA LYS A 157 -0.47 -20.07 22.55
C LYS A 157 -0.96 -21.33 23.25
N GLN A 158 -0.90 -21.39 24.57
CA GLN A 158 -1.41 -22.53 25.34
C GLN A 158 -2.92 -22.72 25.13
N PHE A 159 -3.66 -21.62 25.04
CA PHE A 159 -5.08 -21.67 24.72
C PHE A 159 -5.34 -22.25 23.34
N ALA A 160 -4.66 -21.74 22.29
CA ALA A 160 -4.79 -22.24 20.94
C ALA A 160 -4.43 -23.73 20.83
N ASP A 161 -3.32 -24.15 21.45
CA ASP A 161 -2.89 -25.57 21.49
C ASP A 161 -3.93 -26.45 22.19
N SER A 162 -4.55 -25.98 23.28
CA SER A 162 -5.58 -26.73 24.01
C SER A 162 -6.83 -26.94 23.18
N ILE A 163 -7.27 -25.92 22.41
CA ILE A 163 -8.42 -26.04 21.50
C ILE A 163 -8.09 -26.99 20.36
N THR A 164 -6.94 -26.81 19.74
CA THR A 164 -6.51 -27.66 18.62
C THR A 164 -6.46 -29.14 19.02
N ARG A 165 -5.93 -29.46 20.19
CA ARG A 165 -5.95 -30.82 20.73
C ARG A 165 -7.37 -31.36 20.94
N LYS A 166 -8.25 -30.57 21.57
CA LYS A 166 -9.65 -30.98 21.80
C LYS A 166 -10.37 -31.25 20.49
N VAL A 167 -10.21 -30.40 19.48
CA VAL A 167 -10.82 -30.57 18.15
C VAL A 167 -10.30 -31.82 17.47
N LEU A 168 -8.98 -32.07 17.48
CA LEU A 168 -8.37 -33.26 16.91
C LEU A 168 -8.84 -34.55 17.60
N TYR A 169 -8.90 -34.56 18.93
CA TYR A 169 -9.37 -35.72 19.68
C TYR A 169 -10.87 -35.99 19.48
N SER A 170 -11.72 -34.95 19.47
CA SER A 170 -13.14 -35.11 19.21
C SER A 170 -13.42 -35.65 17.79
N SER A 171 -12.66 -35.19 16.79
CA SER A 171 -12.80 -35.69 15.42
C SER A 171 -12.30 -37.13 15.25
N THR A 172 -11.42 -37.61 16.13
CA THR A 172 -10.91 -38.99 16.09
C THR A 172 -11.88 -39.93 16.75
N ILE A 173 -12.56 -39.53 17.82
CA ILE A 173 -13.54 -40.35 18.53
C ILE A 173 -14.78 -40.63 17.67
N SER A 174 -15.26 -39.63 16.92
CA SER A 174 -16.42 -39.79 16.03
C SER A 174 -16.19 -40.74 14.83
N LYS A 175 -14.94 -41.16 14.57
CA LYS A 175 -14.61 -42.16 13.53
C LYS A 175 -14.47 -43.56 14.04
N ILE A 176 -14.51 -43.75 15.36
CA ILE A 176 -14.35 -45.11 15.98
C ILE A 176 -15.74 -45.70 16.32
N ASP A 177 -16.79 -44.88 16.33
CA ASP A 177 -18.16 -45.29 16.62
C ASP A 177 -19.00 -45.58 15.36
N GLU A 178 -18.43 -45.53 14.15
CA GLU A 178 -18.98 -46.02 12.88
C GLU A 178 -18.28 -47.36 12.47
#